data_447fee6c9f1c34e17fc2fc1c852e0158
#
_entry.id   447fee6c9f1c34e17fc2fc1c852e0158
#
_cell.length_a   1.000
_cell.length_b   1.000
_cell.length_c   1.000
_cell.angle_alpha   90.00
_cell.angle_beta   90.00
_cell.angle_gamma   90.00
#
_symmetry.space_group_name_H-M   'P 1'
#
loop_
_entity.id
_entity.type
_entity.pdbx_description
1 polymer ?
#
loop_
_entity_poly.entity_id
_entity_poly.type
_entity_poly.pdbx_seq_one_letter_code
_entity_poly.pdbx_strand_id
1 'polypeptide(L)'
;KAPRRLVQMKELLEQLRAYEVGRTGSKYELRLMPKPLIRYHDEKAELVDGAIFAFAYGTNPELLAILEARGPAASATWQIAFARCGTAEPHVLLGDQEIFTLPYAKATGPEDAYWNFSYAFKKTE
;
A
#
# COMPACT_ATOMS: atom_id res chain seq x y z
N LYS A 1 -4.36 -19.29 -13.15
CA LYS A 1 -4.53 -18.37 -14.30
C LYS A 1 -4.61 -16.93 -13.80
N ALA A 2 -4.13 -16.00 -14.61
CA ALA A 2 -4.04 -14.58 -14.22
C ALA A 2 -5.35 -13.94 -13.75
N PRO A 3 -6.50 -14.12 -14.44
CA PRO A 3 -7.76 -13.54 -13.97
C PRO A 3 -8.19 -14.07 -12.61
N ARG A 4 -7.95 -15.33 -12.36
CA ARG A 4 -8.29 -15.95 -11.09
C ARG A 4 -7.40 -15.44 -9.95
N ARG A 5 -6.13 -15.20 -10.24
CA ARG A 5 -5.21 -14.64 -9.25
C ARG A 5 -5.58 -13.22 -8.86
N LEU A 6 -6.07 -12.41 -9.80
CA LEU A 6 -6.54 -11.06 -9.47
C LEU A 6 -7.73 -11.11 -8.49
N VAL A 7 -8.67 -12.02 -8.71
CA VAL A 7 -9.80 -12.21 -7.80
C VAL A 7 -9.30 -12.64 -6.41
N GLN A 8 -8.35 -13.58 -6.36
CA GLN A 8 -7.75 -14.01 -5.10
C GLN A 8 -7.06 -12.86 -4.37
N MET A 9 -6.32 -12.02 -5.09
CA MET A 9 -5.67 -10.84 -4.51
C MET A 9 -6.68 -9.93 -3.83
N LYS A 10 -7.77 -9.64 -4.52
CA LYS A 10 -8.83 -8.78 -3.97
C LYS A 10 -9.50 -9.41 -2.76
N GLU A 11 -9.79 -10.69 -2.80
CA GLU A 11 -10.38 -11.41 -1.68
C GLU A 11 -9.49 -11.37 -0.43
N LEU A 12 -8.18 -11.51 -0.63
CA LEU A 12 -7.22 -11.41 0.47
C LEU A 12 -7.19 -9.99 1.06
N LEU A 13 -7.13 -8.98 0.20
CA LEU A 13 -7.05 -7.59 0.64
C LEU A 13 -8.35 -7.07 1.26
N GLU A 14 -9.50 -7.58 0.82
CA GLU A 14 -10.80 -7.21 1.37
C GLU A 14 -11.00 -7.69 2.82
N GLN A 15 -10.20 -8.65 3.27
CA GLN A 15 -10.19 -9.06 4.67
C GLN A 15 -9.48 -8.05 5.58
N LEU A 16 -8.76 -7.10 4.99
CA LEU A 16 -7.96 -6.13 5.72
C LEU A 16 -8.73 -4.83 5.90
N ARG A 17 -8.48 -4.20 7.04
CA ARG A 17 -8.94 -2.85 7.32
C ARG A 17 -7.70 -1.98 7.54
N ALA A 18 -7.65 -0.83 6.90
CA ALA A 18 -6.53 0.08 7.03
C ALA A 18 -7.02 1.46 7.45
N TYR A 19 -6.24 2.11 8.29
CA TYR A 19 -6.43 3.51 8.65
C TYR A 19 -5.08 4.15 8.94
N GLU A 20 -5.07 5.47 9.00
CA GLU A 20 -3.86 6.19 9.39
C GLU A 20 -4.18 7.25 10.43
N VAL A 21 -3.17 7.58 11.23
CA VAL A 21 -3.25 8.63 12.24
C VAL A 21 -2.32 9.77 11.83
N GLY A 22 -2.89 10.94 11.68
CA GLY A 22 -2.15 12.15 11.31
C GLY A 22 -1.37 12.73 12.49
N ARG A 23 -0.60 13.76 12.20
CA ARG A 23 0.26 14.42 13.19
C ARG A 23 -0.49 14.91 14.43
N THR A 24 -1.73 15.32 14.27
CA THR A 24 -2.55 15.86 15.36
C THR A 24 -3.42 14.80 16.05
N GLY A 25 -3.22 13.53 15.71
CA GLY A 25 -3.99 12.43 16.28
C GLY A 25 -5.30 12.11 15.58
N SER A 26 -5.63 12.81 14.50
CA SER A 26 -6.83 12.54 13.72
C SER A 26 -6.70 11.21 13.00
N LYS A 27 -7.77 10.41 13.05
CA LYS A 27 -7.83 9.09 12.42
C LYS A 27 -8.55 9.18 11.08
N TYR A 28 -7.95 8.60 10.06
CA TYR A 28 -8.50 8.57 8.70
C TYR A 28 -8.64 7.14 8.24
N GLU A 29 -9.88 6.68 8.04
CA GLU A 29 -10.12 5.37 7.46
C GLU A 29 -9.72 5.38 5.99
N LEU A 30 -8.98 4.34 5.59
CA LEU A 30 -8.53 4.17 4.22
C LEU A 30 -9.39 3.13 3.51
N ARG A 31 -9.62 3.32 2.22
CA ARG A 31 -10.36 2.37 1.41
C ARG A 31 -9.44 1.71 0.40
N LEU A 32 -9.65 0.44 0.16
CA LEU A 32 -8.93 -0.27 -0.89
C LEU A 32 -9.41 0.23 -2.26
N MET A 33 -8.48 0.69 -3.09
CA MET A 33 -8.79 1.02 -4.47
C MET A 33 -9.02 -0.28 -5.25
N PRO A 34 -10.06 -0.34 -6.11
CA PRO A 34 -10.48 -1.62 -6.70
C PRO A 34 -9.53 -2.17 -7.76
N LYS A 35 -8.71 -1.34 -8.34
CA LYS A 35 -7.75 -1.75 -9.38
C LYS A 35 -6.34 -1.67 -8.85
N PRO A 36 -5.47 -2.65 -9.15
CA PRO A 36 -4.07 -2.51 -8.81
C PRO A 36 -3.42 -1.38 -9.59
N LEU A 37 -2.42 -0.75 -8.96
CA LEU A 37 -1.60 0.26 -9.62
C LEU A 37 -0.69 -0.37 -10.67
N ILE A 38 -0.21 -1.58 -10.40
CA ILE A 38 0.67 -2.32 -11.30
C ILE A 38 0.52 -3.82 -11.09
N ARG A 39 0.70 -4.59 -12.14
CA ARG A 39 0.82 -6.05 -12.14
C ARG A 39 2.17 -6.42 -12.69
N TYR A 40 2.78 -7.46 -12.14
CA TYR A 40 4.10 -7.91 -12.59
C TYR A 40 4.32 -9.39 -12.31
N HIS A 41 5.32 -9.98 -12.96
CA HIS A 41 5.78 -11.33 -12.71
C HIS A 41 7.24 -11.45 -13.11
N ASP A 42 7.94 -12.45 -12.58
CA ASP A 42 9.32 -12.76 -12.94
C ASP A 42 9.55 -14.26 -12.73
N GLU A 43 9.55 -15.00 -13.82
CA GLU A 43 9.72 -16.46 -13.77
C GLU A 43 11.07 -16.88 -13.20
N LYS A 44 12.13 -16.10 -13.47
CA LYS A 44 13.48 -16.41 -12.96
C LYS A 44 13.57 -16.26 -11.44
N ALA A 45 12.79 -15.35 -10.87
CA ALA A 45 12.74 -15.14 -9.43
C ALA A 45 11.64 -15.97 -8.76
N GLU A 46 11.03 -16.90 -9.48
CA GLU A 46 9.87 -17.67 -9.00
C GLU A 46 8.74 -16.78 -8.46
N LEU A 47 8.54 -15.66 -9.15
CA LEU A 47 7.45 -14.74 -8.87
C LEU A 47 6.35 -14.95 -9.91
N VAL A 48 5.37 -15.75 -9.55
CA VAL A 48 4.31 -16.19 -10.47
C VAL A 48 3.39 -15.04 -10.85
N ASP A 49 3.07 -14.19 -9.88
CA ASP A 49 2.22 -13.02 -10.07
C ASP A 49 2.47 -12.05 -8.94
N GLY A 50 2.33 -10.79 -9.22
CA GLY A 50 2.44 -9.75 -8.22
C GLY A 50 1.58 -8.56 -8.59
N ALA A 51 1.19 -7.80 -7.58
CA ALA A 51 0.45 -6.57 -7.78
C ALA A 51 0.70 -5.61 -6.63
N ILE A 52 0.63 -4.33 -6.94
CA ILE A 52 0.62 -3.27 -5.94
C ILE A 52 -0.75 -2.63 -5.96
N PHE A 53 -1.44 -2.70 -4.82
CA PHE A 53 -2.70 -2.01 -4.60
C PHE A 53 -2.49 -0.83 -3.69
N ALA A 54 -3.43 0.11 -3.69
CA ALA A 54 -3.41 1.25 -2.80
C ALA A 54 -4.61 1.25 -1.86
N PHE A 55 -4.35 1.59 -0.60
CA PHE A 55 -5.37 2.06 0.32
C PHE A 55 -5.33 3.58 0.27
N ALA A 56 -6.46 4.20 0.06
CA ALA A 56 -6.55 5.62 -0.20
C ALA A 56 -7.47 6.35 0.79
N TYR A 57 -7.15 7.60 1.05
CA TYR A 57 -8.07 8.55 1.65
C TYR A 57 -8.64 9.41 0.52
N GLY A 58 -9.95 9.28 0.27
CA GLY A 58 -10.51 9.82 -0.95
C GLY A 58 -9.87 9.16 -2.19
N THR A 59 -9.20 9.93 -3.01
CA THR A 59 -8.47 9.44 -4.19
C THR A 59 -6.97 9.45 -3.99
N ASN A 60 -6.49 9.85 -2.81
CA ASN A 60 -5.07 9.96 -2.51
C ASN A 60 -4.52 8.67 -1.93
N PRO A 61 -3.61 7.97 -2.60
CA PRO A 61 -2.98 6.79 -2.04
C PRO A 61 -2.17 7.14 -0.78
N GLU A 62 -2.43 6.42 0.31
CA GLU A 62 -1.76 6.65 1.59
C GLU A 62 -0.91 5.48 2.02
N LEU A 63 -1.27 4.27 1.58
CA LEU A 63 -0.57 3.04 1.94
C LEU A 63 -0.61 2.09 0.75
N LEU A 64 0.51 1.49 0.43
CA LEU A 64 0.60 0.48 -0.61
C LEU A 64 0.57 -0.92 -0.01
N ALA A 65 -0.16 -1.82 -0.64
CA ALA A 65 -0.14 -3.24 -0.34
C ALA A 65 0.49 -3.97 -1.53
N ILE A 66 1.58 -4.66 -1.28
CA ILE A 66 2.34 -5.39 -2.28
C ILE A 66 2.06 -6.87 -2.07
N LEU A 67 1.39 -7.48 -3.03
CA LEU A 67 0.93 -8.86 -2.94
C LEU A 67 1.65 -9.70 -3.99
N GLU A 68 2.32 -10.77 -3.56
CA GLU A 68 3.09 -11.61 -4.46
C GLU A 68 2.81 -13.09 -4.24
N ALA A 69 2.59 -13.82 -5.34
CA ALA A 69 2.54 -15.28 -5.32
C ALA A 69 3.94 -15.79 -5.65
N ARG A 70 4.62 -16.33 -4.65
CA ARG A 70 6.02 -16.77 -4.77
C ARG A 70 6.17 -18.27 -4.64
N GLY A 71 7.17 -18.80 -5.34
CA GLY A 71 7.51 -20.20 -5.37
C GLY A 71 7.19 -20.83 -6.73
N PRO A 72 7.33 -22.14 -6.85
CA PRO A 72 6.94 -22.86 -8.07
C PRO A 72 5.45 -22.66 -8.37
N ALA A 73 5.10 -22.50 -9.65
CA ALA A 73 3.73 -22.18 -10.06
C ALA A 73 2.66 -23.10 -9.46
N ALA A 74 2.98 -24.38 -9.31
CA ALA A 74 2.04 -25.37 -8.77
C ALA A 74 1.82 -25.26 -7.25
N SER A 75 2.74 -24.60 -6.54
CA SER A 75 2.72 -24.53 -5.07
C SER A 75 3.05 -23.12 -4.55
N ALA A 76 2.84 -22.12 -5.38
CA ALA A 76 3.11 -20.72 -5.00
C ALA A 76 2.24 -20.29 -3.82
N THR A 77 2.81 -19.53 -2.91
CA THR A 77 2.13 -18.99 -1.74
C THR A 77 2.04 -17.47 -1.85
N TRP A 78 0.95 -16.94 -1.30
CA TRP A 78 0.77 -15.49 -1.25
C TRP A 78 1.58 -14.89 -0.11
N GLN A 79 2.28 -13.80 -0.42
CA GLN A 79 3.00 -12.99 0.55
C GLN A 79 2.53 -11.55 0.39
N ILE A 80 2.45 -10.83 1.50
CA ILE A 80 2.02 -9.44 1.51
C ILE A 80 3.04 -8.58 2.24
N ALA A 81 3.28 -7.40 1.70
CA ALA A 81 4.07 -6.35 2.34
C ALA A 81 3.33 -5.03 2.20
N PHE A 82 3.68 -4.09 3.05
CA PHE A 82 3.08 -2.75 3.03
C PHE A 82 4.17 -1.70 2.95
N ALA A 83 3.85 -0.60 2.28
CA ALA A 83 4.74 0.54 2.19
C ALA A 83 3.92 1.83 2.35
N ARG A 84 4.41 2.74 3.18
CA ARG A 84 3.75 4.03 3.36
C ARG A 84 3.95 4.92 2.14
N CYS A 85 2.98 5.77 1.86
CA CYS A 85 3.08 6.82 0.84
C CYS A 85 3.30 8.21 1.47
N GLY A 86 3.35 8.28 2.77
CA GLY A 86 3.50 9.55 3.47
C GLY A 86 3.98 9.36 4.90
N THR A 87 3.84 10.41 5.69
CA THR A 87 4.39 10.47 7.05
C THR A 87 3.42 10.04 8.14
N ALA A 88 2.13 9.96 7.85
CA ALA A 88 1.12 9.54 8.82
C ALA A 88 1.39 8.11 9.31
N GLU A 89 0.92 7.81 10.51
CA GLU A 89 1.08 6.51 11.14
C GLU A 89 0.06 5.52 10.55
N PRO A 90 0.49 4.54 9.73
CA PRO A 90 -0.44 3.58 9.15
C PRO A 90 -0.72 2.44 10.10
N HIS A 91 -1.94 1.89 9.99
CA HIS A 91 -2.36 0.69 10.72
C HIS A 91 -3.14 -0.22 9.78
N VAL A 92 -2.80 -1.50 9.78
CA VAL A 92 -3.55 -2.52 9.03
C VAL A 92 -3.96 -3.62 9.98
N LEU A 93 -5.24 -3.98 9.94
CA LEU A 93 -5.84 -4.98 10.80
C LEU A 93 -6.39 -6.14 9.96
N LEU A 94 -6.15 -7.35 10.43
CA LEU A 94 -6.81 -8.55 9.96
C LEU A 94 -7.72 -9.02 11.10
N GLY A 95 -9.02 -8.78 10.97
CA GLY A 95 -9.93 -8.92 12.11
C GLY A 95 -9.53 -7.96 13.22
N ASP A 96 -9.32 -8.47 14.42
CA ASP A 96 -8.88 -7.68 15.58
C ASP A 96 -7.36 -7.62 15.72
N GLN A 97 -6.62 -8.32 14.84
CA GLN A 97 -5.17 -8.37 14.93
C GLN A 97 -4.53 -7.29 14.06
N GLU A 98 -3.72 -6.45 14.68
CA GLU A 98 -2.90 -5.50 13.93
C GLU A 98 -1.70 -6.23 13.33
N ILE A 99 -1.62 -6.22 12.00
CA ILE A 99 -0.56 -6.93 11.28
C ILE A 99 0.52 -6.01 10.74
N PHE A 100 0.28 -4.71 10.73
CA PHE A 100 1.26 -3.74 10.25
C PHE A 100 0.97 -2.38 10.87
N THR A 101 2.02 -1.73 11.34
CA THR A 101 2.02 -0.32 11.75
C THR A 101 3.43 0.23 11.70
N LEU A 102 3.53 1.54 11.51
CA LEU A 102 4.76 2.30 11.59
C LEU A 102 4.49 3.58 12.37
N PRO A 103 5.49 4.11 13.08
CA PRO A 103 5.32 5.39 13.75
C PRO A 103 5.18 6.52 12.74
N TYR A 104 4.66 7.66 13.18
CA TYR A 104 4.67 8.88 12.39
C TYR A 104 6.11 9.21 11.98
N ALA A 105 6.32 9.49 10.70
CA ALA A 105 7.63 9.79 10.16
C ALA A 105 7.84 11.30 10.09
N LYS A 106 8.78 11.82 10.90
CA LYS A 106 9.12 13.24 10.88
C LYS A 106 10.13 13.49 9.78
N ALA A 107 9.66 14.01 8.66
CA ALA A 107 10.51 14.38 7.53
C ALA A 107 10.92 15.85 7.64
N THR A 108 12.21 16.15 7.56
CA THR A 108 12.76 17.49 7.73
C THR A 108 13.50 18.01 6.50
N GLY A 109 13.86 17.17 5.55
CA GLY A 109 14.59 17.60 4.37
C GLY A 109 14.67 16.54 3.29
N PRO A 110 15.30 16.86 2.15
CA PRO A 110 15.32 16.00 0.97
C PRO A 110 16.10 14.69 1.14
N GLU A 111 16.91 14.56 2.18
CA GLU A 111 17.58 13.29 2.48
C GLU A 111 16.66 12.28 3.18
N ASP A 112 15.52 12.73 3.71
CA ASP A 112 14.57 11.83 4.38
C ASP A 112 13.81 11.00 3.36
N ALA A 113 13.42 9.77 3.75
CA ALA A 113 12.70 8.86 2.87
C ALA A 113 11.32 9.42 2.45
N TYR A 114 10.69 10.20 3.32
CA TYR A 114 9.42 10.85 3.04
C TYR A 114 9.57 12.34 3.31
N TRP A 115 9.56 13.11 2.24
CA TRP A 115 9.79 14.53 2.28
C TRP A 115 8.91 15.22 1.24
N ASN A 116 8.43 16.40 1.55
CA ASN A 116 7.68 17.20 0.59
C ASN A 116 8.04 18.67 0.74
N PHE A 117 7.81 19.42 -0.30
CA PHE A 117 7.91 20.87 -0.27
C PHE A 117 6.76 21.47 -1.08
N SER A 118 6.47 22.72 -0.80
CA SER A 118 5.46 23.48 -1.53
C SER A 118 6.10 24.65 -2.27
N TYR A 119 5.63 24.91 -3.45
CA TYR A 119 6.05 26.06 -4.24
C TYR A 119 4.81 26.77 -4.80
N ALA A 120 4.69 28.03 -4.48
CA ALA A 120 3.60 28.85 -5.02
C ALA A 120 4.07 29.53 -6.30
N PHE A 121 3.41 29.23 -7.41
CA PHE A 121 3.68 29.93 -8.66
C PHE A 121 3.20 31.38 -8.55
N LYS A 122 4.06 32.31 -8.94
CA LYS A 122 3.65 33.70 -9.00
C LYS A 122 2.71 33.88 -10.18
N LYS A 123 1.62 34.61 -9.94
CA LYS A 123 0.77 35.04 -11.06
C LYS A 123 1.57 35.96 -11.97
N THR A 124 1.57 35.63 -13.26
CA THR A 124 2.04 36.56 -14.30
C THR A 124 0.88 37.47 -14.67
N GLU A 125 1.10 38.73 -14.60
CA GLU A 125 0.13 39.74 -15.06
C GLU A 125 0.18 39.89 -16.57
#